data_674795e3f311e4d3da8b70b7eb69ef2a
#
_entry.id   674795e3f311e4d3da8b70b7eb69ef2a
#
_cell.length_a   1.000
_cell.length_b   1.000
_cell.length_c   1.000
_cell.angle_alpha   90.00
_cell.angle_beta   90.00
_cell.angle_gamma   90.00
#
_symmetry.space_group_name_H-M   'P 1'
#
loop_
_entity.id
_entity.type
_entity.pdbx_description
1 polymer ?
#
loop_
_entity_poly.entity_id
_entity_poly.type
_entity_poly.pdbx_seq_one_letter_code
_entity_poly.pdbx_strand_id
1 'polypeptide(L)'
;MQVNIAAVSKGFKKQLVLQNVDLQIENNEIFGLIGPSGAGKTTLIRLITGAISADSGEIMIGDTKIPSLEALNEIGYMPQNEALYGDLSGYDNLLFFGRMYGISKSDLKKRANEVLKLVDLKVDSKKRVDLYSGGMKKRLSLAVALIAQPSLIILDEPTVGIDPLLRRKIWEQFRELKAQGKTIIITTHVMDEAEMCDRIALIYNGGIIACDKIDVLLAKTKNHTLEELFLDNEVNKG
;
A
#
# COMPACT_ATOMS: atom_id res chain seq x y z
N MET A 1 -10.51 -4.22 7.71
CA MET A 1 -9.64 -4.92 8.71
C MET A 1 -8.73 -3.86 9.33
N GLN A 2 -8.75 -3.74 10.66
CA GLN A 2 -7.97 -2.76 11.42
C GLN A 2 -6.50 -3.18 11.51
N VAL A 3 -5.57 -2.20 11.48
CA VAL A 3 -4.14 -2.42 11.75
C VAL A 3 -3.74 -1.57 12.94
N ASN A 4 -3.14 -2.20 13.96
CA ASN A 4 -2.63 -1.53 15.14
C ASN A 4 -1.12 -1.78 15.27
N ILE A 5 -0.36 -0.72 15.38
CA ILE A 5 1.10 -0.70 15.50
C ILE A 5 1.43 -0.03 16.82
N ALA A 6 2.09 -0.74 17.73
CA ALA A 6 2.37 -0.27 19.08
C ALA A 6 3.87 -0.30 19.37
N ALA A 7 4.45 0.87 19.61
CA ALA A 7 5.85 1.10 20.00
C ALA A 7 6.87 0.38 19.10
N VAL A 8 6.61 0.31 17.79
CA VAL A 8 7.42 -0.46 16.85
C VAL A 8 8.72 0.27 16.51
N SER A 9 9.85 -0.43 16.68
CA SER A 9 11.16 0.04 16.24
C SER A 9 11.82 -0.99 15.33
N LYS A 10 12.61 -0.49 14.36
CA LYS A 10 13.37 -1.31 13.41
C LYS A 10 14.66 -0.65 12.98
N GLY A 11 15.76 -1.37 13.14
CA GLY A 11 17.07 -1.00 12.63
C GLY A 11 17.64 -2.02 11.65
N PHE A 12 18.61 -1.59 10.87
CA PHE A 12 19.41 -2.45 10.00
C PHE A 12 20.89 -2.15 10.27
N LYS A 13 21.65 -3.17 10.68
CA LYS A 13 23.06 -3.00 11.13
C LYS A 13 23.14 -1.97 12.26
N LYS A 14 23.73 -0.79 11.99
CA LYS A 14 23.91 0.31 12.95
C LYS A 14 22.95 1.48 12.76
N GLN A 15 22.05 1.40 11.77
CA GLN A 15 21.12 2.48 11.44
C GLN A 15 19.71 2.14 11.93
N LEU A 16 19.16 2.97 12.81
CA LEU A 16 17.76 2.93 13.20
C LEU A 16 16.93 3.55 12.07
N VAL A 17 15.92 2.81 11.57
CA VAL A 17 15.07 3.24 10.44
C VAL A 17 13.67 3.61 10.91
N LEU A 18 13.15 2.91 11.92
CA LEU A 18 11.88 3.24 12.57
C LEU A 18 12.10 3.30 14.08
N GLN A 19 11.54 4.31 14.72
CA GLN A 19 11.73 4.55 16.14
C GLN A 19 10.40 4.79 16.84
N ASN A 20 10.02 3.85 17.72
CA ASN A 20 8.84 3.91 18.57
C ASN A 20 7.59 4.38 17.82
N VAL A 21 7.26 3.70 16.72
CA VAL A 21 6.11 4.02 15.86
C VAL A 21 4.84 3.51 16.51
N ASP A 22 3.92 4.41 16.77
CA ASP A 22 2.53 4.13 17.18
C ASP A 22 1.61 4.59 16.05
N LEU A 23 0.75 3.70 15.56
CA LEU A 23 -0.17 4.01 14.47
C LEU A 23 -1.37 3.08 14.49
N GLN A 24 -2.56 3.66 14.34
CA GLN A 24 -3.81 2.92 14.22
C GLN A 24 -4.49 3.26 12.89
N ILE A 25 -4.79 2.22 12.11
CA ILE A 25 -5.50 2.31 10.84
C ILE A 25 -6.85 1.63 11.02
N GLU A 26 -7.91 2.35 10.74
CA GLU A 26 -9.28 1.90 10.99
C GLU A 26 -9.79 0.97 9.88
N ASN A 27 -10.89 0.29 10.19
CA ASN A 27 -11.60 -0.51 9.18
C ASN A 27 -12.20 0.41 8.10
N ASN A 28 -12.23 -0.05 6.87
CA ASN A 28 -12.93 0.62 5.77
C ASN A 28 -12.47 2.05 5.49
N GLU A 29 -11.18 2.29 5.60
CA GLU A 29 -10.61 3.58 5.19
C GLU A 29 -9.55 3.40 4.09
N ILE A 30 -9.34 4.45 3.32
CA ILE A 30 -8.14 4.64 2.50
C ILE A 30 -7.18 5.46 3.33
N PHE A 31 -6.11 4.82 3.78
CA PHE A 31 -5.10 5.41 4.66
C PHE A 31 -3.82 5.71 3.90
N GLY A 32 -3.37 6.95 3.95
CA GLY A 32 -2.12 7.41 3.32
C GLY A 32 -0.94 7.41 4.29
N LEU A 33 0.16 6.74 3.96
CA LEU A 33 1.44 6.88 4.64
C LEU A 33 2.35 7.77 3.81
N ILE A 34 2.47 9.02 4.19
CA ILE A 34 3.10 10.09 3.41
C ILE A 34 4.46 10.46 4.00
N GLY A 35 5.45 10.67 3.16
CA GLY A 35 6.77 11.14 3.62
C GLY A 35 7.82 11.07 2.53
N PRO A 36 8.97 11.71 2.73
CA PRO A 36 10.06 11.72 1.77
C PRO A 36 10.66 10.32 1.55
N SER A 37 11.47 10.18 0.49
CA SER A 37 12.24 8.96 0.28
C SER A 37 13.18 8.70 1.45
N GLY A 38 13.26 7.44 1.90
CA GLY A 38 14.10 7.07 3.06
C GLY A 38 13.45 7.32 4.43
N ALA A 39 12.25 7.90 4.53
CA ALA A 39 11.58 8.16 5.81
C ALA A 39 11.17 6.88 6.60
N GLY A 40 11.20 5.69 5.97
CA GLY A 40 10.84 4.43 6.61
C GLY A 40 9.53 3.80 6.12
N LYS A 41 8.81 4.41 5.15
CA LYS A 41 7.52 3.92 4.62
C LYS A 41 7.55 2.44 4.21
N THR A 42 8.43 2.09 3.29
CA THR A 42 8.57 0.69 2.80
C THR A 42 9.00 -0.26 3.91
N THR A 43 9.80 0.20 4.88
CA THR A 43 10.17 -0.61 6.05
C THR A 43 8.94 -0.89 6.91
N LEU A 44 8.10 0.12 7.18
CA LEU A 44 6.85 -0.06 7.93
C LEU A 44 5.89 -1.01 7.21
N ILE A 45 5.73 -0.87 5.89
CA ILE A 45 4.93 -1.80 5.08
C ILE A 45 5.47 -3.24 5.18
N ARG A 46 6.77 -3.44 5.10
CA ARG A 46 7.38 -4.78 5.24
C ARG A 46 7.20 -5.39 6.62
N LEU A 47 7.09 -4.57 7.66
CA LEU A 47 6.74 -5.02 9.01
C LEU A 47 5.26 -5.41 9.09
N ILE A 48 4.35 -4.59 8.56
CA ILE A 48 2.90 -4.88 8.51
C ILE A 48 2.62 -6.16 7.73
N THR A 49 3.31 -6.37 6.60
CA THR A 49 3.18 -7.60 5.81
C THR A 49 3.90 -8.80 6.42
N GLY A 50 4.63 -8.64 7.54
CA GLY A 50 5.41 -9.73 8.15
C GLY A 50 6.62 -10.19 7.32
N ALA A 51 6.98 -9.46 6.25
CA ALA A 51 8.16 -9.78 5.44
C ALA A 51 9.47 -9.59 6.22
N ILE A 52 9.46 -8.77 7.25
CA ILE A 52 10.54 -8.62 8.25
C ILE A 52 9.92 -8.52 9.64
N SER A 53 10.69 -8.85 10.69
CA SER A 53 10.25 -8.71 12.08
C SER A 53 10.71 -7.38 12.68
N ALA A 54 9.88 -6.80 13.55
CA ALA A 54 10.26 -5.66 14.38
C ALA A 54 11.36 -6.05 15.38
N ASP A 55 12.17 -5.08 15.78
CA ASP A 55 13.18 -5.28 16.84
C ASP A 55 12.55 -5.05 18.23
N SER A 56 11.52 -4.19 18.31
CA SER A 56 10.67 -4.00 19.49
C SER A 56 9.26 -3.57 19.08
N GLY A 57 8.32 -3.64 20.03
CA GLY A 57 6.91 -3.35 19.81
C GLY A 57 6.16 -4.51 19.16
N GLU A 58 4.93 -4.26 18.74
CA GLU A 58 4.10 -5.27 18.11
C GLU A 58 3.15 -4.67 17.04
N ILE A 59 2.75 -5.53 16.12
CA ILE A 59 1.77 -5.20 15.07
C ILE A 59 0.65 -6.22 15.13
N MET A 60 -0.59 -5.72 15.14
CA MET A 60 -1.80 -6.53 15.08
C MET A 60 -2.57 -6.19 13.81
N ILE A 61 -3.10 -7.20 13.13
CA ILE A 61 -4.06 -7.04 12.03
C ILE A 61 -5.34 -7.76 12.45
N GLY A 62 -6.40 -7.00 12.74
CA GLY A 62 -7.52 -7.52 13.50
C GLY A 62 -7.03 -8.07 14.84
N ASP A 63 -7.35 -9.34 15.13
CA ASP A 63 -6.93 -10.03 16.35
C ASP A 63 -5.64 -10.84 16.17
N THR A 64 -5.00 -10.77 14.99
CA THR A 64 -3.83 -11.61 14.66
C THR A 64 -2.53 -10.80 14.77
N LYS A 65 -1.58 -11.29 15.58
CA LYS A 65 -0.25 -10.70 15.72
C LYS A 65 0.63 -11.06 14.53
N ILE A 66 1.36 -10.07 14.01
CA ILE A 66 2.29 -10.21 12.89
C ILE A 66 3.72 -10.46 13.41
N PRO A 67 4.49 -11.37 12.76
CA PRO A 67 4.19 -12.08 11.50
C PRO A 67 3.26 -13.31 11.71
N SER A 68 2.33 -13.51 10.77
CA SER A 68 1.40 -14.66 10.77
C SER A 68 1.05 -15.05 9.33
N LEU A 69 1.09 -16.37 9.04
CA LEU A 69 0.67 -16.90 7.74
C LEU A 69 -0.85 -16.75 7.53
N GLU A 70 -1.63 -16.81 8.60
CA GLU A 70 -3.08 -16.62 8.55
C GLU A 70 -3.41 -15.19 8.08
N ALA A 71 -2.77 -14.18 8.69
CA ALA A 71 -2.97 -12.80 8.30
C ALA A 71 -2.55 -12.52 6.84
N LEU A 72 -1.52 -13.22 6.33
CA LEU A 72 -1.06 -13.05 4.94
C LEU A 72 -2.12 -13.40 3.91
N ASN A 73 -3.04 -14.33 4.20
CA ASN A 73 -4.14 -14.69 3.30
C ASN A 73 -5.17 -13.56 3.14
N GLU A 74 -5.23 -12.65 4.11
CA GLU A 74 -6.13 -11.49 4.12
C GLU A 74 -5.48 -10.23 3.55
N ILE A 75 -4.19 -10.29 3.17
CA ILE A 75 -3.42 -9.15 2.69
C ILE A 75 -3.18 -9.28 1.19
N GLY A 76 -3.57 -8.25 0.44
CA GLY A 76 -3.12 -8.03 -0.94
C GLY A 76 -2.00 -6.99 -0.95
N TYR A 77 -0.81 -7.37 -1.37
CA TYR A 77 0.34 -6.49 -1.36
C TYR A 77 0.86 -6.19 -2.77
N MET A 78 0.97 -4.91 -3.09
CA MET A 78 1.63 -4.40 -4.28
C MET A 78 2.94 -3.73 -3.86
N PRO A 79 4.12 -4.34 -4.11
CA PRO A 79 5.40 -3.73 -3.78
C PRO A 79 5.78 -2.62 -4.77
N GLN A 80 6.66 -1.72 -4.35
CA GLN A 80 7.20 -0.64 -5.19
C GLN A 80 7.88 -1.16 -6.45
N ASN A 81 8.68 -2.25 -6.33
CA ASN A 81 9.25 -2.97 -7.46
C ASN A 81 8.37 -4.18 -7.78
N GLU A 82 7.87 -4.25 -9.00
CA GLU A 82 6.93 -5.29 -9.41
C GLU A 82 7.56 -6.69 -9.32
N ALA A 83 6.98 -7.55 -8.48
CA ALA A 83 7.37 -8.96 -8.35
C ALA A 83 6.62 -9.83 -9.36
N LEU A 84 6.85 -9.58 -10.66
CA LEU A 84 6.17 -10.26 -11.78
C LEU A 84 7.12 -11.20 -12.52
N TYR A 85 6.56 -12.29 -13.04
CA TYR A 85 7.29 -13.22 -13.89
C TYR A 85 7.29 -12.70 -15.35
N GLY A 86 8.42 -12.20 -15.82
CA GLY A 86 8.57 -11.59 -17.13
C GLY A 86 8.28 -12.56 -18.29
N ASP A 87 8.66 -13.82 -18.13
CA ASP A 87 8.48 -14.89 -19.13
C ASP A 87 7.03 -15.36 -19.29
N LEU A 88 6.18 -15.07 -18.30
CA LEU A 88 4.75 -15.39 -18.32
C LEU A 88 3.95 -14.25 -18.95
N SER A 89 2.77 -14.59 -19.47
CA SER A 89 1.79 -13.58 -19.87
C SER A 89 1.19 -12.90 -18.62
N GLY A 90 0.56 -11.72 -18.78
CA GLY A 90 -0.15 -11.06 -17.70
C GLY A 90 -1.25 -11.95 -17.11
N TYR A 91 -1.97 -12.68 -17.97
CA TYR A 91 -2.98 -13.64 -17.52
C TYR A 91 -2.37 -14.80 -16.72
N ASP A 92 -1.25 -15.37 -17.18
CA ASP A 92 -0.60 -16.49 -16.49
C ASP A 92 0.02 -16.06 -15.17
N ASN A 93 0.52 -14.83 -15.05
CA ASN A 93 0.91 -14.25 -13.75
C ASN A 93 -0.26 -14.29 -12.76
N LEU A 94 -1.44 -13.83 -13.16
CA LEU A 94 -2.62 -13.85 -12.30
C LEU A 94 -3.04 -15.28 -11.91
N LEU A 95 -2.97 -16.23 -12.85
CA LEU A 95 -3.25 -17.63 -12.55
C LEU A 95 -2.22 -18.22 -11.57
N PHE A 96 -0.95 -17.86 -11.71
CA PHE A 96 0.11 -18.32 -10.82
C PHE A 96 -0.12 -17.81 -9.39
N PHE A 97 -0.23 -16.49 -9.20
CA PHE A 97 -0.43 -15.91 -7.88
C PHE A 97 -1.75 -16.31 -7.24
N GLY A 98 -2.84 -16.36 -8.00
CA GLY A 98 -4.12 -16.78 -7.46
C GLY A 98 -4.15 -18.23 -7.00
N ARG A 99 -3.37 -19.13 -7.63
CA ARG A 99 -3.19 -20.51 -7.13
C ARG A 99 -2.44 -20.56 -5.80
N MET A 100 -1.46 -19.66 -5.60
CA MET A 100 -0.74 -19.57 -4.32
C MET A 100 -1.69 -19.18 -3.16
N TYR A 101 -2.73 -18.39 -3.44
CA TYR A 101 -3.81 -18.08 -2.50
C TYR A 101 -4.89 -19.18 -2.40
N GLY A 102 -4.70 -20.33 -3.04
CA GLY A 102 -5.63 -21.45 -2.96
C GLY A 102 -6.96 -21.27 -3.72
N ILE A 103 -7.05 -20.29 -4.62
CA ILE A 103 -8.26 -20.02 -5.41
C ILE A 103 -8.53 -21.19 -6.36
N SER A 104 -9.78 -21.71 -6.40
CA SER A 104 -10.16 -22.79 -7.28
C SER A 104 -9.96 -22.43 -8.76
N LYS A 105 -9.70 -23.43 -9.62
CA LYS A 105 -9.44 -23.22 -11.05
C LYS A 105 -10.59 -22.52 -11.77
N SER A 106 -11.83 -22.78 -11.38
CA SER A 106 -13.04 -22.15 -11.93
C SER A 106 -13.12 -20.67 -11.55
N ASP A 107 -12.98 -20.38 -10.25
CA ASP A 107 -13.11 -19.04 -9.72
C ASP A 107 -11.93 -18.15 -10.15
N LEU A 108 -10.73 -18.75 -10.21
CA LEU A 108 -9.53 -18.05 -10.63
C LEU A 108 -9.62 -17.50 -12.05
N LYS A 109 -10.20 -18.25 -13.00
CA LYS A 109 -10.41 -17.76 -14.36
C LYS A 109 -11.36 -16.55 -14.40
N LYS A 110 -12.44 -16.60 -13.60
CA LYS A 110 -13.38 -15.49 -13.45
C LYS A 110 -12.67 -14.28 -12.84
N ARG A 111 -11.98 -14.46 -11.70
CA ARG A 111 -11.26 -13.39 -11.00
C ARG A 111 -10.17 -12.76 -11.84
N ALA A 112 -9.36 -13.54 -12.56
CA ALA A 112 -8.33 -13.01 -13.45
C ALA A 112 -8.93 -12.06 -14.51
N ASN A 113 -10.07 -12.43 -15.11
CA ASN A 113 -10.74 -11.55 -16.07
C ASN A 113 -11.30 -10.27 -15.43
N GLU A 114 -11.84 -10.35 -14.21
CA GLU A 114 -12.35 -9.20 -13.45
C GLU A 114 -11.23 -8.20 -13.15
N VAL A 115 -10.13 -8.67 -12.55
CA VAL A 115 -9.02 -7.77 -12.19
C VAL A 115 -8.29 -7.21 -13.42
N LEU A 116 -8.17 -7.98 -14.51
CA LEU A 116 -7.63 -7.46 -15.78
C LEU A 116 -8.49 -6.36 -16.40
N LYS A 117 -9.82 -6.48 -16.27
CA LYS A 117 -10.74 -5.43 -16.70
C LYS A 117 -10.59 -4.17 -15.82
N LEU A 118 -10.50 -4.37 -14.50
CA LEU A 118 -10.33 -3.30 -13.52
C LEU A 118 -9.09 -2.45 -13.81
N VAL A 119 -7.95 -3.09 -14.12
CA VAL A 119 -6.69 -2.39 -14.41
C VAL A 119 -6.47 -2.08 -15.90
N ASP A 120 -7.47 -2.25 -16.75
CA ASP A 120 -7.43 -1.99 -18.20
C ASP A 120 -6.26 -2.71 -18.92
N LEU A 121 -6.11 -4.02 -18.62
CA LEU A 121 -5.08 -4.89 -19.24
C LEU A 121 -5.68 -6.09 -19.96
N LYS A 122 -7.00 -6.13 -20.14
CA LYS A 122 -7.67 -7.29 -20.74
C LYS A 122 -7.18 -7.60 -22.16
N VAL A 123 -6.96 -6.59 -22.98
CA VAL A 123 -6.51 -6.73 -24.39
C VAL A 123 -5.09 -7.29 -24.43
N ASP A 124 -4.20 -6.79 -23.57
CA ASP A 124 -2.79 -7.19 -23.52
C ASP A 124 -2.53 -8.42 -22.63
N SER A 125 -3.57 -9.01 -22.04
CA SER A 125 -3.44 -10.05 -21.01
C SER A 125 -2.64 -11.29 -21.45
N LYS A 126 -2.64 -11.62 -22.73
CA LYS A 126 -1.89 -12.76 -23.29
C LYS A 126 -0.46 -12.42 -23.73
N LYS A 127 -0.07 -11.15 -23.71
CA LYS A 127 1.27 -10.70 -24.03
C LYS A 127 2.20 -10.99 -22.86
N ARG A 128 3.45 -11.38 -23.15
CA ARG A 128 4.47 -11.59 -22.12
C ARG A 128 4.76 -10.30 -21.35
N VAL A 129 5.01 -10.43 -20.05
CA VAL A 129 5.20 -9.27 -19.15
C VAL A 129 6.54 -8.55 -19.40
N ASP A 130 7.56 -9.24 -19.90
CA ASP A 130 8.81 -8.59 -20.33
C ASP A 130 8.61 -7.53 -21.43
N LEU A 131 7.55 -7.69 -22.24
CA LEU A 131 7.14 -6.75 -23.29
C LEU A 131 6.19 -5.65 -22.81
N TYR A 132 5.85 -5.62 -21.51
CA TYR A 132 4.99 -4.60 -20.94
C TYR A 132 5.77 -3.29 -20.69
N SER A 133 5.11 -2.14 -20.86
CA SER A 133 5.63 -0.87 -20.35
C SER A 133 5.65 -0.87 -18.82
N GLY A 134 6.43 0.03 -18.19
CA GLY A 134 6.43 0.18 -16.74
C GLY A 134 5.03 0.39 -16.16
N GLY A 135 4.22 1.25 -16.78
CA GLY A 135 2.83 1.46 -16.37
C GLY A 135 1.94 0.21 -16.50
N MET A 136 2.17 -0.64 -17.53
CA MET A 136 1.46 -1.92 -17.66
C MET A 136 1.88 -2.92 -16.57
N LYS A 137 3.18 -2.99 -16.24
CA LYS A 137 3.69 -3.84 -15.16
C LYS A 137 3.09 -3.40 -13.82
N LYS A 138 3.06 -2.11 -13.55
CA LYS A 138 2.47 -1.55 -12.34
C LYS A 138 0.98 -1.90 -12.19
N ARG A 139 0.21 -1.76 -13.28
CA ARG A 139 -1.20 -2.16 -13.30
C ARG A 139 -1.39 -3.67 -13.09
N LEU A 140 -0.53 -4.49 -13.66
CA LEU A 140 -0.59 -5.94 -13.44
C LEU A 140 -0.23 -6.29 -11.99
N SER A 141 0.75 -5.61 -11.37
CA SER A 141 1.09 -5.77 -9.95
C SER A 141 -0.10 -5.44 -9.04
N LEU A 142 -0.84 -4.36 -9.35
CA LEU A 142 -2.10 -4.04 -8.67
C LEU A 142 -3.14 -5.16 -8.85
N ALA A 143 -3.30 -5.69 -10.08
CA ALA A 143 -4.22 -6.79 -10.34
C ALA A 143 -3.85 -8.06 -9.54
N VAL A 144 -2.55 -8.35 -9.37
CA VAL A 144 -2.05 -9.45 -8.53
C VAL A 144 -2.41 -9.22 -7.06
N ALA A 145 -2.24 -8.00 -6.54
CA ALA A 145 -2.62 -7.67 -5.16
C ALA A 145 -4.13 -7.86 -4.90
N LEU A 146 -4.96 -7.70 -5.93
CA LEU A 146 -6.42 -7.79 -5.82
C LEU A 146 -7.01 -9.17 -6.15
N ILE A 147 -6.20 -10.13 -6.66
CA ILE A 147 -6.70 -11.41 -7.19
C ILE A 147 -7.45 -12.24 -6.15
N ALA A 148 -6.96 -12.24 -4.90
CA ALA A 148 -7.52 -13.00 -3.79
C ALA A 148 -8.68 -12.30 -3.05
N GLN A 149 -9.12 -11.13 -3.48
CA GLN A 149 -10.13 -10.30 -2.79
C GLN A 149 -9.79 -10.01 -1.32
N PRO A 150 -8.57 -9.58 -1.01
CA PRO A 150 -8.12 -9.41 0.36
C PRO A 150 -9.00 -8.44 1.15
N SER A 151 -8.98 -8.55 2.48
CA SER A 151 -9.65 -7.59 3.38
C SER A 151 -8.80 -6.35 3.63
N LEU A 152 -7.46 -6.51 3.59
CA LEU A 152 -6.47 -5.44 3.70
C LEU A 152 -5.65 -5.36 2.40
N ILE A 153 -5.62 -4.18 1.78
CA ILE A 153 -4.88 -3.91 0.55
C ILE A 153 -3.75 -2.94 0.88
N ILE A 154 -2.52 -3.32 0.60
CA ILE A 154 -1.33 -2.50 0.86
C ILE A 154 -0.64 -2.20 -0.47
N LEU A 155 -0.50 -0.93 -0.79
CA LEU A 155 -0.01 -0.46 -2.08
C LEU A 155 1.19 0.48 -1.88
N ASP A 156 2.37 0.05 -2.30
CA ASP A 156 3.59 0.86 -2.17
C ASP A 156 3.82 1.67 -3.46
N GLU A 157 3.50 2.98 -3.42
CA GLU A 157 3.55 3.94 -4.53
C GLU A 157 2.76 3.50 -5.78
N PRO A 158 1.46 3.16 -5.66
CA PRO A 158 0.72 2.46 -6.71
C PRO A 158 0.51 3.27 -7.99
N THR A 159 0.49 4.59 -7.93
CA THR A 159 0.12 5.47 -9.06
C THR A 159 1.25 6.36 -9.54
N VAL A 160 2.45 6.26 -8.95
CA VAL A 160 3.64 6.97 -9.42
C VAL A 160 4.03 6.49 -10.82
N GLY A 161 4.16 7.42 -11.78
CA GLY A 161 4.49 7.10 -13.17
C GLY A 161 3.32 6.58 -14.03
N ILE A 162 2.09 6.68 -13.52
CA ILE A 162 0.86 6.40 -14.26
C ILE A 162 0.28 7.72 -14.80
N ASP A 163 -0.27 7.69 -16.01
CA ASP A 163 -0.91 8.86 -16.61
C ASP A 163 -2.12 9.35 -15.80
N PRO A 164 -2.44 10.67 -15.86
CA PRO A 164 -3.47 11.26 -15.00
C PRO A 164 -4.87 10.66 -15.16
N LEU A 165 -5.27 10.28 -16.38
CA LEU A 165 -6.61 9.72 -16.64
C LEU A 165 -6.74 8.33 -16.03
N LEU A 166 -5.71 7.52 -16.17
CA LEU A 166 -5.68 6.18 -15.58
C LEU A 166 -5.54 6.24 -14.06
N ARG A 167 -4.72 7.17 -13.52
CA ARG A 167 -4.63 7.41 -12.08
C ARG A 167 -6.01 7.67 -11.49
N ARG A 168 -6.80 8.57 -12.10
CA ARG A 168 -8.16 8.87 -11.67
C ARG A 168 -9.03 7.61 -11.61
N LYS A 169 -9.02 6.77 -12.65
CA LYS A 169 -9.76 5.50 -12.69
C LYS A 169 -9.33 4.55 -11.57
N ILE A 170 -8.02 4.44 -11.29
CA ILE A 170 -7.51 3.60 -10.20
C ILE A 170 -8.02 4.10 -8.84
N TRP A 171 -8.03 5.41 -8.61
CA TRP A 171 -8.57 5.99 -7.38
C TRP A 171 -10.08 5.80 -7.24
N GLU A 172 -10.84 5.86 -8.33
CA GLU A 172 -12.26 5.49 -8.34
C GLU A 172 -12.45 4.03 -7.90
N GLN A 173 -11.60 3.10 -8.37
CA GLN A 173 -11.62 1.71 -7.94
C GLN A 173 -11.23 1.54 -6.45
N PHE A 174 -10.30 2.32 -5.94
CA PHE A 174 -9.99 2.28 -4.49
C PHE A 174 -11.20 2.70 -3.65
N ARG A 175 -11.96 3.72 -4.08
CA ARG A 175 -13.19 4.11 -3.40
C ARG A 175 -14.27 3.03 -3.48
N GLU A 176 -14.42 2.34 -4.61
CA GLU A 176 -15.33 1.21 -4.74
C GLU A 176 -14.93 0.03 -3.85
N LEU A 177 -13.64 -0.32 -3.77
CA LEU A 177 -13.13 -1.36 -2.87
C LEU A 177 -13.37 -1.00 -1.39
N LYS A 178 -13.13 0.26 -1.01
CA LYS A 178 -13.48 0.76 0.33
C LYS A 178 -14.97 0.62 0.61
N ALA A 179 -15.85 1.00 -0.33
CA ALA A 179 -17.30 0.86 -0.19
C ALA A 179 -17.75 -0.61 -0.04
N GLN A 180 -16.94 -1.57 -0.53
CA GLN A 180 -17.12 -3.01 -0.33
C GLN A 180 -16.56 -3.53 1.01
N GLY A 181 -16.13 -2.64 1.90
CA GLY A 181 -15.62 -3.00 3.22
C GLY A 181 -14.11 -3.28 3.28
N LYS A 182 -13.34 -2.94 2.23
CA LYS A 182 -11.90 -3.13 2.23
C LYS A 182 -11.18 -1.97 2.94
N THR A 183 -10.08 -2.28 3.63
CA THR A 183 -9.14 -1.30 4.14
C THR A 183 -7.97 -1.19 3.18
N ILE A 184 -7.55 0.03 2.84
CA ILE A 184 -6.49 0.27 1.85
C ILE A 184 -5.43 1.14 2.49
N ILE A 185 -4.18 0.68 2.47
CA ILE A 185 -3.00 1.45 2.89
C ILE A 185 -2.20 1.80 1.64
N ILE A 186 -1.93 3.08 1.44
CA ILE A 186 -1.18 3.58 0.30
C ILE A 186 0.04 4.33 0.81
N THR A 187 1.25 3.97 0.33
CA THR A 187 2.40 4.85 0.52
C THR A 187 2.53 5.78 -0.68
N THR A 188 2.86 7.01 -0.44
CA THR A 188 3.17 7.96 -1.51
C THR A 188 4.08 9.08 -1.00
N HIS A 189 4.76 9.75 -1.91
CA HIS A 189 5.44 11.02 -1.69
C HIS A 189 4.78 12.17 -2.47
N VAL A 190 3.64 11.90 -3.12
CA VAL A 190 2.87 12.86 -3.92
C VAL A 190 1.76 13.43 -3.05
N MET A 191 1.81 14.75 -2.79
CA MET A 191 0.87 15.41 -1.88
C MET A 191 -0.58 15.40 -2.39
N ASP A 192 -0.79 15.52 -3.71
CA ASP A 192 -2.13 15.43 -4.31
C ASP A 192 -2.84 14.08 -4.03
N GLU A 193 -2.06 13.00 -3.81
CA GLU A 193 -2.62 11.70 -3.47
C GLU A 193 -3.06 11.62 -2.01
N ALA A 194 -2.42 12.41 -1.14
CA ALA A 194 -2.84 12.51 0.26
C ALA A 194 -4.28 13.03 0.38
N GLU A 195 -4.67 13.99 -0.47
CA GLU A 195 -6.03 14.55 -0.50
C GLU A 195 -7.12 13.56 -0.89
N MET A 196 -6.73 12.44 -1.49
CA MET A 196 -7.65 11.37 -1.88
C MET A 196 -7.85 10.33 -0.79
N CYS A 197 -7.06 10.38 0.29
CA CYS A 197 -7.16 9.49 1.45
C CYS A 197 -8.17 10.02 2.48
N ASP A 198 -8.75 9.12 3.28
CA ASP A 198 -9.64 9.50 4.39
C ASP A 198 -8.85 10.05 5.57
N ARG A 199 -7.71 9.41 5.88
CA ARG A 199 -6.74 9.80 6.90
C ARG A 199 -5.34 9.57 6.39
N ILE A 200 -4.40 10.34 6.90
CA ILE A 200 -2.99 10.19 6.57
C ILE A 200 -2.12 10.18 7.82
N ALA A 201 -1.00 9.49 7.73
CA ALA A 201 0.12 9.66 8.65
C ALA A 201 1.31 10.23 7.91
N LEU A 202 1.91 11.27 8.48
CA LEU A 202 3.16 11.83 8.00
C LEU A 202 4.31 11.14 8.73
N ILE A 203 5.16 10.45 7.96
CA ILE A 203 6.34 9.79 8.50
C ILE A 203 7.60 10.58 8.10
N TYR A 204 8.44 10.89 9.09
CA TYR A 204 9.68 11.62 8.89
C TYR A 204 10.77 11.12 9.85
N ASN A 205 11.98 10.89 9.33
CA ASN A 205 13.11 10.37 10.11
C ASN A 205 12.77 9.16 11.00
N GLY A 206 11.96 8.24 10.48
CA GLY A 206 11.59 6.99 11.15
C GLY A 206 10.51 7.11 12.22
N GLY A 207 9.90 8.27 12.41
CA GLY A 207 8.78 8.49 13.34
C GLY A 207 7.54 9.03 12.67
N ILE A 208 6.37 8.82 13.28
CA ILE A 208 5.13 9.49 12.87
C ILE A 208 5.10 10.88 13.49
N ILE A 209 5.03 11.90 12.65
CA ILE A 209 5.03 13.30 13.10
C ILE A 209 3.61 13.88 13.18
N ALA A 210 2.68 13.35 12.43
CA ALA A 210 1.26 13.69 12.47
C ALA A 210 0.41 12.56 11.91
N CYS A 211 -0.80 12.36 12.43
CA CYS A 211 -1.76 11.39 11.91
C CYS A 211 -3.18 11.92 12.17
N ASP A 212 -3.92 12.23 11.11
CA ASP A 212 -5.32 12.66 11.18
C ASP A 212 -5.95 12.70 9.77
N LYS A 213 -7.22 13.18 9.69
CA LYS A 213 -7.83 13.59 8.44
C LYS A 213 -7.07 14.78 7.85
N ILE A 214 -7.05 14.87 6.52
CA ILE A 214 -6.25 15.89 5.86
C ILE A 214 -6.67 17.32 6.20
N ASP A 215 -7.98 17.57 6.25
CA ASP A 215 -8.53 18.89 6.61
C ASP A 215 -8.13 19.33 8.03
N VAL A 216 -8.07 18.37 8.97
CA VAL A 216 -7.61 18.62 10.35
C VAL A 216 -6.12 18.94 10.38
N LEU A 217 -5.30 18.28 9.55
CA LEU A 217 -3.87 18.53 9.46
C LEU A 217 -3.58 19.87 8.81
N LEU A 218 -4.26 20.20 7.72
CA LEU A 218 -4.12 21.48 7.01
C LEU A 218 -4.55 22.67 7.89
N ALA A 219 -5.58 22.50 8.74
CA ALA A 219 -5.98 23.54 9.66
C ALA A 219 -4.92 23.88 10.74
N LYS A 220 -3.93 23.00 10.93
CA LYS A 220 -2.80 23.23 11.86
C LYS A 220 -1.64 24.02 11.22
N THR A 221 -1.68 24.24 9.90
CA THR A 221 -0.64 24.93 9.12
C THR A 221 -1.09 26.34 8.73
N LYS A 222 -0.13 27.27 8.52
CA LYS A 222 -0.41 28.66 8.20
C LYS A 222 -0.88 28.85 6.76
N ASN A 223 -0.27 28.12 5.83
CA ASN A 223 -0.55 28.22 4.39
C ASN A 223 -1.43 27.07 3.86
N HIS A 224 -2.01 26.26 4.77
CA HIS A 224 -2.81 25.11 4.42
C HIS A 224 -2.10 24.10 3.51
N THR A 225 -0.81 23.81 3.81
CA THR A 225 0.01 22.82 3.08
C THR A 225 0.56 21.77 4.02
N LEU A 226 0.67 20.51 3.55
CA LEU A 226 1.26 19.42 4.34
C LEU A 226 2.77 19.58 4.47
N GLU A 227 3.42 20.22 3.52
CA GLU A 227 4.85 20.49 3.54
C GLU A 227 5.28 21.29 4.76
N GLU A 228 4.44 22.22 5.25
CA GLU A 228 4.72 22.97 6.49
C GLU A 228 4.89 22.06 7.68
N LEU A 229 4.11 20.98 7.79
CA LEU A 229 4.23 20.02 8.90
C LEU A 229 5.59 19.31 8.92
N PHE A 230 6.20 19.09 7.75
CA PHE A 230 7.55 18.56 7.67
C PHE A 230 8.58 19.61 8.06
N LEU A 231 8.45 20.86 7.59
CA LEU A 231 9.37 21.96 7.88
C LEU A 231 9.36 22.35 9.36
N ASP A 232 8.19 22.43 9.99
CA ASP A 232 8.05 22.72 11.42
C ASP A 232 8.73 21.65 12.29
N ASN A 233 8.74 20.39 11.86
CA ASN A 233 9.44 19.32 12.54
C ASN A 233 10.97 19.39 12.40
N GLU A 234 11.50 19.93 11.30
CA GLU A 234 12.94 20.19 11.15
C GLU A 234 13.40 21.30 12.08
N VAL A 235 12.66 22.40 12.16
CA VAL A 235 12.98 23.57 12.99
C VAL A 235 12.92 23.26 14.49
N ASN A 236 11.98 22.41 14.92
CA ASN A 236 11.83 22.06 16.35
C ASN A 236 12.81 20.99 16.87
N LYS A 237 13.65 20.40 16.01
CA LYS A 237 14.68 19.42 16.38
C LYS A 237 16.12 19.92 16.26
N GLY A 238 16.33 21.17 15.81
CA GLY A 238 17.63 21.86 15.78
C GLY A 238 17.78 22.80 16.96
#